data_dabdbb8182f8888166ee1dc8a923a0ef
#
_entry.id   dabdbb8182f8888166ee1dc8a923a0ef
#
_cell.length_a   1.000
_cell.length_b   1.000
_cell.length_c   1.000
_cell.angle_alpha   90.00
_cell.angle_beta   90.00
_cell.angle_gamma   90.00
#
_symmetry.space_group_name_H-M   'P 1'
#
loop_
_entity.id
_entity.type
_entity.pdbx_description
1 polymer ?
#
loop_
_entity_poly.entity_id
_entity_poly.type
_entity_poly.pdbx_seq_one_letter_code
_entity_poly.pdbx_strand_id
1 'polypeptide(L)'
;MLKVENVTKYYGDFKAVDNLSFTVNKGEIFGLLGVNGAGKTTTFRMIMGLLDPTEGNITLDGKKIDYDVTDDIGFLTEERSLLTKLTVKEQAIFYGNLKNMKNDEILERLDYLLDKYGISEYKDKKIKELSKGNQQKIQFILAILNKPKLLILDEPFSGLDPFNVELFKQEIVELSENGSMIIFSSHRMEHVELFCKKLAIIMKGKTVIEGYLKDIKEKYRKKNIFIKANIKREDLTKIPGVVGVIEKSDEFEVKIIDNEVVDKVFDVVKKKGNVTKFVVEEPSLNEIFVSKVGKEYDK
;
A
#
# COMPACT_ATOMS: atom_id res chain seq x y z
N MET A 1 0.17 0.98 19.26
CA MET A 1 -0.43 -0.15 18.52
C MET A 1 -1.85 0.21 18.15
N LEU A 2 -2.19 0.13 16.88
CA LEU A 2 -3.58 0.21 16.40
C LEU A 2 -4.20 -1.18 16.43
N LYS A 3 -5.42 -1.29 16.97
CA LYS A 3 -6.25 -2.49 16.89
C LYS A 3 -7.59 -2.17 16.25
N VAL A 4 -7.96 -2.95 15.28
CA VAL A 4 -9.29 -3.01 14.65
C VAL A 4 -9.84 -4.39 15.00
N GLU A 5 -10.96 -4.46 15.74
CA GLU A 5 -11.48 -5.70 16.34
C GLU A 5 -12.94 -5.91 15.97
N ASN A 6 -13.22 -6.90 15.12
CA ASN A 6 -14.54 -7.33 14.65
C ASN A 6 -15.41 -6.18 14.13
N VAL A 7 -14.80 -5.25 13.40
CA VAL A 7 -15.46 -4.03 12.96
C VAL A 7 -16.41 -4.31 11.80
N THR A 8 -17.66 -3.90 11.98
CA THR A 8 -18.72 -3.98 10.98
C THR A 8 -19.33 -2.60 10.77
N LYS A 9 -19.63 -2.24 9.51
CA LYS A 9 -20.31 -1.01 9.16
C LYS A 9 -21.42 -1.23 8.17
N TYR A 10 -22.62 -0.81 8.57
CA TYR A 10 -23.80 -0.77 7.72
C TYR A 10 -24.12 0.66 7.27
N TYR A 11 -24.63 0.80 6.04
CA TYR A 11 -25.32 1.97 5.52
C TYR A 11 -26.72 1.52 5.07
N GLY A 12 -27.72 1.71 5.92
CA GLY A 12 -29.01 1.05 5.76
C GLY A 12 -28.82 -0.46 5.73
N ASP A 13 -29.29 -1.13 4.69
CA ASP A 13 -29.14 -2.59 4.51
C ASP A 13 -27.81 -3.00 3.87
N PHE A 14 -27.01 -2.04 3.40
CA PHE A 14 -25.74 -2.30 2.75
C PHE A 14 -24.61 -2.44 3.78
N LYS A 15 -23.99 -3.62 3.83
CA LYS A 15 -22.84 -3.91 4.70
C LYS A 15 -21.55 -3.54 3.97
N ALA A 16 -21.02 -2.36 4.27
CA ALA A 16 -19.78 -1.84 3.65
C ALA A 16 -18.50 -2.47 4.20
N VAL A 17 -18.50 -2.85 5.49
CA VAL A 17 -17.42 -3.57 6.16
C VAL A 17 -18.06 -4.67 7.02
N ASP A 18 -17.53 -5.88 6.98
CA ASP A 18 -18.09 -7.07 7.60
C ASP A 18 -17.02 -7.81 8.42
N ASN A 19 -17.08 -7.66 9.73
CA ASN A 19 -16.24 -8.34 10.73
C ASN A 19 -14.72 -8.22 10.45
N LEU A 20 -14.26 -7.00 10.12
CA LEU A 20 -12.86 -6.73 9.83
C LEU A 20 -12.04 -6.66 11.12
N SER A 21 -10.93 -7.42 11.17
CA SER A 21 -10.00 -7.39 12.30
C SER A 21 -8.57 -7.36 11.77
N PHE A 22 -7.74 -6.47 12.31
CA PHE A 22 -6.28 -6.46 12.10
C PHE A 22 -5.58 -5.59 13.14
N THR A 23 -4.27 -5.74 13.22
CA THR A 23 -3.42 -4.97 14.13
C THR A 23 -2.25 -4.37 13.38
N VAL A 24 -1.87 -3.12 13.74
CA VAL A 24 -0.65 -2.46 13.26
C VAL A 24 0.21 -2.09 14.46
N ASN A 25 1.45 -2.58 14.49
CA ASN A 25 2.39 -2.29 15.56
C ASN A 25 3.18 -1.02 15.29
N LYS A 26 3.82 -0.45 16.33
CA LYS A 26 4.76 0.66 16.15
C LYS A 26 5.89 0.25 15.20
N GLY A 27 6.23 1.11 14.27
CA GLY A 27 7.24 0.85 13.27
C GLY A 27 6.82 -0.17 12.19
N GLU A 28 5.52 -0.45 12.06
CA GLU A 28 5.00 -1.38 11.05
C GLU A 28 4.31 -0.63 9.91
N ILE A 29 4.60 -1.04 8.68
CA ILE A 29 3.86 -0.65 7.49
C ILE A 29 2.92 -1.80 7.12
N PHE A 30 1.62 -1.57 7.29
CA PHE A 30 0.55 -2.54 7.03
C PHE A 30 -0.17 -2.22 5.74
N GLY A 31 -0.28 -3.18 4.84
CA GLY A 31 -1.02 -3.05 3.58
C GLY A 31 -2.51 -3.33 3.76
N LEU A 32 -3.39 -2.37 3.43
CA LEU A 32 -4.83 -2.62 3.33
C LEU A 32 -5.26 -2.54 1.87
N LEU A 33 -5.48 -3.70 1.26
CA LEU A 33 -5.69 -3.86 -0.17
C LEU A 33 -7.13 -4.22 -0.51
N GLY A 34 -7.53 -3.92 -1.72
CA GLY A 34 -8.85 -4.30 -2.23
C GLY A 34 -9.22 -3.45 -3.44
N VAL A 35 -10.13 -3.94 -4.23
CA VAL A 35 -10.69 -3.19 -5.37
C VAL A 35 -11.52 -1.98 -4.91
N ASN A 36 -11.88 -1.12 -5.83
CA ASN A 36 -12.79 -0.01 -5.53
C ASN A 36 -14.12 -0.55 -4.99
N GLY A 37 -14.63 0.07 -3.93
CA GLY A 37 -15.83 -0.39 -3.23
C GLY A 37 -15.60 -1.57 -2.27
N ALA A 38 -14.37 -2.05 -2.07
CA ALA A 38 -14.08 -3.14 -1.13
C ALA A 38 -14.29 -2.79 0.35
N GLY A 39 -14.41 -1.50 0.71
CA GLY A 39 -14.58 -1.02 2.09
C GLY A 39 -13.36 -0.30 2.68
N LYS A 40 -12.26 -0.11 1.92
CA LYS A 40 -11.04 0.57 2.39
C LYS A 40 -11.31 1.97 2.95
N THR A 41 -11.92 2.84 2.16
CA THR A 41 -12.20 4.23 2.56
C THR A 41 -13.15 4.30 3.76
N THR A 42 -14.13 3.39 3.85
CA THR A 42 -15.01 3.28 5.02
C THR A 42 -14.20 2.89 6.26
N THR A 43 -13.29 1.93 6.13
CA THR A 43 -12.38 1.51 7.21
C THR A 43 -11.48 2.67 7.66
N PHE A 44 -10.89 3.43 6.72
CA PHE A 44 -10.07 4.59 7.06
C PHE A 44 -10.88 5.67 7.81
N ARG A 45 -12.10 5.96 7.35
CA ARG A 45 -12.97 6.92 8.04
C ARG A 45 -13.29 6.49 9.47
N MET A 46 -13.47 5.19 9.72
CA MET A 46 -13.68 4.67 11.08
C MET A 46 -12.41 4.78 11.93
N ILE A 47 -11.23 4.47 11.38
CA ILE A 47 -9.94 4.61 12.09
C ILE A 47 -9.63 6.08 12.41
N MET A 48 -10.10 7.01 11.58
CA MET A 48 -9.93 8.45 11.82
C MET A 48 -10.97 9.05 12.77
N GLY A 49 -11.92 8.26 13.28
CA GLY A 49 -13.01 8.79 14.11
C GLY A 49 -14.03 9.65 13.36
N LEU A 50 -14.01 9.64 12.02
CA LEU A 50 -14.99 10.37 11.18
C LEU A 50 -16.30 9.60 11.00
N LEU A 51 -16.32 8.35 11.40
CA LEU A 51 -17.43 7.44 11.26
C LEU A 51 -17.37 6.38 12.36
N ASP A 52 -18.44 6.22 13.12
CA ASP A 52 -18.52 5.15 14.11
C ASP A 52 -18.76 3.79 13.43
N PRO A 53 -18.09 2.70 13.88
CA PRO A 53 -18.47 1.37 13.49
C PRO A 53 -19.87 1.04 14.03
N THR A 54 -20.63 0.20 13.31
CA THR A 54 -21.91 -0.31 13.79
C THR A 54 -21.70 -1.38 14.86
N GLU A 55 -20.64 -2.20 14.67
CA GLU A 55 -20.22 -3.24 15.62
C GLU A 55 -18.70 -3.27 15.68
N GLY A 56 -18.16 -3.80 16.78
CA GLY A 56 -16.73 -3.91 16.98
C GLY A 56 -16.10 -2.65 17.59
N ASN A 57 -14.78 -2.62 17.64
CA ASN A 57 -14.05 -1.55 18.31
C ASN A 57 -12.73 -1.21 17.57
N ILE A 58 -12.33 0.07 17.66
CA ILE A 58 -11.04 0.53 17.15
C ILE A 58 -10.32 1.29 18.25
N THR A 59 -9.07 0.91 18.51
CA THR A 59 -8.26 1.55 19.55
C THR A 59 -6.87 1.89 19.01
N LEU A 60 -6.34 3.04 19.43
CA LEU A 60 -4.97 3.48 19.21
C LEU A 60 -4.25 3.59 20.56
N ASP A 61 -3.19 2.81 20.75
CA ASP A 61 -2.45 2.68 22.03
C ASP A 61 -3.38 2.42 23.24
N GLY A 62 -4.42 1.59 23.03
CA GLY A 62 -5.40 1.19 24.04
C GLY A 62 -6.51 2.20 24.29
N LYS A 63 -6.47 3.37 23.68
CA LYS A 63 -7.55 4.37 23.76
C LYS A 63 -8.52 4.16 22.60
N LYS A 64 -9.81 4.24 22.86
CA LYS A 64 -10.82 4.28 21.79
C LYS A 64 -10.58 5.49 20.91
N ILE A 65 -10.83 5.34 19.61
CA ILE A 65 -10.73 6.48 18.68
C ILE A 65 -11.83 7.49 19.02
N ASP A 66 -11.40 8.67 19.40
CA ASP A 66 -12.23 9.85 19.69
C ASP A 66 -11.49 11.10 19.14
N TYR A 67 -12.05 12.27 19.41
CA TYR A 67 -11.50 13.53 18.94
C TYR A 67 -10.05 13.77 19.41
N ASP A 68 -9.74 13.44 20.65
CA ASP A 68 -8.41 13.69 21.24
C ASP A 68 -7.33 12.80 20.61
N VAL A 69 -7.70 11.58 20.19
CA VAL A 69 -6.78 10.63 19.56
C VAL A 69 -6.48 11.03 18.11
N THR A 70 -7.38 11.78 17.45
CA THR A 70 -7.20 12.18 16.05
C THR A 70 -6.01 13.12 15.83
N ASP A 71 -5.51 13.80 16.87
CA ASP A 71 -4.30 14.62 16.78
C ASP A 71 -3.06 13.80 16.47
N ASP A 72 -3.04 12.54 16.88
CA ASP A 72 -1.98 11.58 16.63
C ASP A 72 -2.07 10.91 15.23
N ILE A 73 -3.10 11.24 14.43
CA ILE A 73 -3.36 10.59 13.14
C ILE A 73 -3.08 11.55 11.99
N GLY A 74 -2.21 11.16 11.07
CA GLY A 74 -2.02 11.80 9.76
C GLY A 74 -2.79 11.03 8.68
N PHE A 75 -3.34 11.74 7.70
CA PHE A 75 -4.08 11.12 6.61
C PHE A 75 -3.79 11.79 5.27
N LEU A 76 -3.39 10.98 4.31
CA LEU A 76 -3.31 11.34 2.91
C LEU A 76 -4.42 10.62 2.16
N THR A 77 -5.36 11.38 1.62
CA THR A 77 -6.50 10.86 0.84
C THR A 77 -6.12 10.66 -0.61
N GLU A 78 -6.75 9.69 -1.29
CA GLU A 78 -6.65 9.52 -2.75
C GLU A 78 -7.10 10.79 -3.49
N GLU A 79 -8.23 11.38 -3.09
CA GLU A 79 -8.71 12.64 -3.63
C GLU A 79 -8.00 13.82 -2.96
N ARG A 80 -7.69 14.87 -3.75
CA ARG A 80 -7.03 16.04 -3.20
C ARG A 80 -7.97 16.85 -2.32
N SER A 81 -7.66 16.88 -1.01
CA SER A 81 -8.43 17.60 0.01
C SER A 81 -7.85 18.97 0.35
N LEU A 82 -7.06 19.56 -0.56
CA LEU A 82 -6.39 20.84 -0.34
C LEU A 82 -7.34 22.02 -0.55
N LEU A 83 -7.20 23.04 0.31
CA LEU A 83 -7.94 24.31 0.22
C LEU A 83 -7.26 25.21 -0.84
N THR A 84 -7.71 25.10 -2.08
CA THR A 84 -7.04 25.64 -3.27
C THR A 84 -6.86 27.17 -3.29
N LYS A 85 -7.61 27.91 -2.47
CA LYS A 85 -7.53 29.38 -2.34
C LYS A 85 -6.46 29.86 -1.36
N LEU A 86 -6.03 28.99 -0.45
CA LEU A 86 -5.00 29.28 0.53
C LEU A 86 -3.61 29.09 -0.06
N THR A 87 -2.62 29.79 0.51
CA THR A 87 -1.20 29.50 0.29
C THR A 87 -0.79 28.22 1.02
N VAL A 88 0.35 27.64 0.64
CA VAL A 88 0.92 26.46 1.32
C VAL A 88 1.12 26.77 2.81
N LYS A 89 1.69 27.93 3.14
CA LYS A 89 1.91 28.39 4.51
C LYS A 89 0.59 28.52 5.30
N GLU A 90 -0.41 29.20 4.73
CA GLU A 90 -1.72 29.37 5.39
C GLU A 90 -2.38 28.03 5.67
N GLN A 91 -2.29 27.09 4.72
CA GLN A 91 -2.85 25.78 4.89
C GLN A 91 -2.10 24.95 5.95
N ALA A 92 -0.77 25.04 6.00
CA ALA A 92 0.02 24.38 7.03
C ALA A 92 -0.32 24.91 8.43
N ILE A 93 -0.46 26.25 8.59
CA ILE A 93 -0.90 26.86 9.84
C ILE A 93 -2.31 26.40 10.22
N PHE A 94 -3.23 26.35 9.26
CA PHE A 94 -4.59 25.86 9.51
C PHE A 94 -4.61 24.43 10.02
N TYR A 95 -3.94 23.49 9.30
CA TYR A 95 -3.90 22.08 9.71
C TYR A 95 -3.08 21.84 10.98
N GLY A 96 -1.96 22.55 11.15
CA GLY A 96 -1.14 22.43 12.36
C GLY A 96 -1.88 22.91 13.61
N ASN A 97 -2.63 24.00 13.52
CA ASN A 97 -3.45 24.49 14.62
C ASN A 97 -4.59 23.53 14.98
N LEU A 98 -5.21 22.86 13.98
CA LEU A 98 -6.19 21.79 14.23
C LEU A 98 -5.58 20.59 14.98
N LYS A 99 -4.25 20.44 14.94
CA LYS A 99 -3.47 19.41 15.65
C LYS A 99 -2.77 19.95 16.90
N ASN A 100 -3.25 21.07 17.44
CA ASN A 100 -2.72 21.72 18.64
C ASN A 100 -1.22 22.07 18.58
N MET A 101 -0.63 22.25 17.38
CA MET A 101 0.74 22.71 17.20
C MET A 101 0.84 24.23 17.36
N LYS A 102 2.00 24.72 17.83
CA LYS A 102 2.29 26.16 17.85
C LYS A 102 2.73 26.64 16.47
N ASN A 103 2.42 27.91 16.15
CA ASN A 103 2.74 28.48 14.83
C ASN A 103 4.25 28.41 14.50
N ASP A 104 5.12 28.65 15.47
CA ASP A 104 6.56 28.58 15.26
C ASP A 104 7.02 27.16 14.90
N GLU A 105 6.49 26.14 15.61
CA GLU A 105 6.75 24.73 15.33
C GLU A 105 6.22 24.32 13.95
N ILE A 106 5.04 24.83 13.57
CA ILE A 106 4.44 24.59 12.25
C ILE A 106 5.35 25.13 11.15
N LEU A 107 5.80 26.38 11.30
CA LEU A 107 6.60 27.05 10.28
C LEU A 107 8.00 26.43 10.15
N GLU A 108 8.66 26.13 11.26
CA GLU A 108 9.94 25.43 11.27
C GLU A 108 9.85 24.07 10.58
N ARG A 109 8.83 23.29 10.95
CA ARG A 109 8.61 21.96 10.36
C ARG A 109 8.23 22.03 8.89
N LEU A 110 7.41 23.01 8.51
CA LEU A 110 7.04 23.26 7.11
C LEU A 110 8.28 23.59 6.28
N ASP A 111 9.12 24.51 6.74
CA ASP A 111 10.34 24.92 6.03
C ASP A 111 11.28 23.72 5.82
N TYR A 112 11.50 22.92 6.86
CA TYR A 112 12.28 21.70 6.76
C TYR A 112 11.72 20.73 5.70
N LEU A 113 10.41 20.50 5.71
CA LEU A 113 9.79 19.57 4.76
C LEU A 113 9.79 20.10 3.33
N LEU A 114 9.52 21.39 3.13
CA LEU A 114 9.58 22.02 1.82
C LEU A 114 10.98 21.94 1.21
N ASP A 115 12.01 22.17 2.01
CA ASP A 115 13.41 22.06 1.60
C ASP A 115 13.74 20.59 1.24
N LYS A 116 13.40 19.64 2.10
CA LYS A 116 13.60 18.19 1.87
C LYS A 116 12.96 17.71 0.56
N TYR A 117 11.82 18.28 0.17
CA TYR A 117 11.11 17.94 -1.07
C TYR A 117 11.46 18.83 -2.26
N GLY A 118 12.40 19.78 -2.10
CA GLY A 118 12.85 20.68 -3.16
C GLY A 118 11.76 21.58 -3.71
N ILE A 119 10.88 22.11 -2.83
CA ILE A 119 9.72 22.93 -3.21
C ILE A 119 9.55 24.16 -2.29
N SER A 120 10.63 24.67 -1.71
CA SER A 120 10.62 25.82 -0.79
C SER A 120 10.04 27.08 -1.42
N GLU A 121 10.19 27.25 -2.73
CA GLU A 121 9.68 28.39 -3.50
C GLU A 121 8.15 28.45 -3.56
N TYR A 122 7.45 27.38 -3.15
CA TYR A 122 5.99 27.34 -3.16
C TYR A 122 5.34 27.76 -1.83
N LYS A 123 6.12 28.02 -0.79
CA LYS A 123 5.62 28.34 0.56
C LYS A 123 4.51 29.39 0.58
N ASP A 124 4.71 30.48 -0.15
CA ASP A 124 3.78 31.63 -0.21
C ASP A 124 2.89 31.61 -1.47
N LYS A 125 2.97 30.55 -2.29
CA LYS A 125 2.09 30.38 -3.47
C LYS A 125 0.77 29.75 -3.07
N LYS A 126 -0.31 30.13 -3.77
CA LYS A 126 -1.61 29.49 -3.59
C LYS A 126 -1.61 28.08 -4.14
N ILE A 127 -2.28 27.18 -3.47
CA ILE A 127 -2.36 25.76 -3.85
C ILE A 127 -2.83 25.57 -5.30
N LYS A 128 -3.78 26.37 -5.78
CA LYS A 128 -4.27 26.31 -7.16
C LYS A 128 -3.22 26.62 -8.24
N GLU A 129 -2.11 27.23 -7.86
CA GLU A 129 -1.02 27.62 -8.77
C GLU A 129 0.01 26.47 -8.94
N LEU A 130 -0.07 25.46 -8.10
CA LEU A 130 0.83 24.31 -8.12
C LEU A 130 0.39 23.25 -9.13
N SER A 131 1.38 22.59 -9.74
CA SER A 131 1.12 21.38 -10.53
C SER A 131 0.48 20.28 -9.68
N LYS A 132 -0.17 19.32 -10.33
CA LYS A 132 -0.78 18.17 -9.66
C LYS A 132 0.22 17.41 -8.79
N GLY A 133 1.46 17.21 -9.26
CA GLY A 133 2.51 16.54 -8.49
C GLY A 133 2.93 17.34 -7.26
N ASN A 134 3.06 18.67 -7.38
CA ASN A 134 3.40 19.52 -6.23
C ASN A 134 2.23 19.60 -5.23
N GLN A 135 0.98 19.61 -5.69
CA GLN A 135 -0.17 19.49 -4.78
C GLN A 135 -0.13 18.18 -4.00
N GLN A 136 0.25 17.08 -4.63
CA GLN A 136 0.42 15.78 -3.95
C GLN A 136 1.53 15.82 -2.90
N LYS A 137 2.68 16.48 -3.22
CA LYS A 137 3.75 16.71 -2.23
C LYS A 137 3.24 17.51 -1.03
N ILE A 138 2.54 18.62 -1.27
CA ILE A 138 1.98 19.44 -0.19
C ILE A 138 0.99 18.64 0.66
N GLN A 139 0.11 17.86 0.05
CA GLN A 139 -0.84 17.02 0.78
C GLN A 139 -0.13 16.00 1.68
N PHE A 140 0.95 15.39 1.19
CA PHE A 140 1.77 14.48 1.99
C PHE A 140 2.50 15.21 3.13
N ILE A 141 3.12 16.37 2.85
CA ILE A 141 3.76 17.21 3.86
C ILE A 141 2.78 17.56 4.99
N LEU A 142 1.55 17.93 4.66
CA LEU A 142 0.52 18.26 5.65
C LEU A 142 0.10 17.03 6.47
N ALA A 143 0.05 15.85 5.86
CA ALA A 143 -0.27 14.61 6.57
C ALA A 143 0.79 14.19 7.59
N ILE A 144 2.06 14.61 7.40
CA ILE A 144 3.19 14.27 8.29
C ILE A 144 3.70 15.46 9.13
N LEU A 145 3.04 16.61 9.03
CA LEU A 145 3.47 17.87 9.65
C LEU A 145 3.64 17.74 11.18
N ASN A 146 2.68 17.11 11.82
CA ASN A 146 2.61 16.89 13.27
C ASN A 146 3.33 15.62 13.76
N LYS A 147 4.13 14.95 12.91
CA LYS A 147 4.81 13.67 13.24
C LYS A 147 3.84 12.64 13.83
N PRO A 148 2.84 12.21 13.06
CA PRO A 148 1.74 11.40 13.58
C PRO A 148 2.22 10.03 14.09
N LYS A 149 1.58 9.51 15.14
CA LYS A 149 1.78 8.12 15.63
C LYS A 149 1.19 7.10 14.66
N LEU A 150 0.12 7.46 13.97
CA LEU A 150 -0.53 6.66 12.93
C LEU A 150 -0.65 7.50 11.65
N LEU A 151 -0.09 7.00 10.56
CA LEU A 151 -0.21 7.61 9.24
C LEU A 151 -1.00 6.69 8.31
N ILE A 152 -2.08 7.21 7.75
CA ILE A 152 -2.90 6.51 6.75
C ILE A 152 -2.60 7.10 5.38
N LEU A 153 -2.18 6.27 4.44
CA LEU A 153 -1.81 6.64 3.09
C LEU A 153 -2.70 5.93 2.09
N ASP A 154 -3.67 6.65 1.53
CA ASP A 154 -4.57 6.14 0.49
C ASP A 154 -4.06 6.56 -0.89
N GLU A 155 -3.52 5.60 -1.66
CA GLU A 155 -2.91 5.80 -2.98
C GLU A 155 -1.85 6.91 -3.02
N PRO A 156 -0.83 6.92 -2.14
CA PRO A 156 0.07 8.06 -1.96
C PRO A 156 0.90 8.43 -3.19
N PHE A 157 1.12 7.48 -4.09
CA PHE A 157 1.96 7.68 -5.29
C PHE A 157 1.18 8.09 -6.54
N SER A 158 -0.13 8.30 -6.41
CA SER A 158 -0.97 8.69 -7.53
C SER A 158 -0.56 10.04 -8.11
N GLY A 159 -0.24 10.07 -9.42
CA GLY A 159 0.13 11.28 -10.13
C GLY A 159 1.54 11.82 -9.85
N LEU A 160 2.40 11.04 -9.20
CA LEU A 160 3.81 11.34 -9.03
C LEU A 160 4.66 10.72 -10.14
N ASP A 161 5.73 11.42 -10.52
CA ASP A 161 6.79 10.86 -11.35
C ASP A 161 7.70 9.92 -10.53
N PRO A 162 8.53 9.09 -11.19
CA PRO A 162 9.37 8.10 -10.50
C PRO A 162 10.32 8.68 -9.46
N PHE A 163 10.86 9.89 -9.68
CA PHE A 163 11.76 10.54 -8.73
C PHE A 163 11.02 10.90 -7.43
N ASN A 164 9.84 11.50 -7.56
CA ASN A 164 9.02 11.86 -6.41
C ASN A 164 8.45 10.65 -5.67
N VAL A 165 8.17 9.56 -6.39
CA VAL A 165 7.81 8.27 -5.77
C VAL A 165 8.94 7.80 -4.87
N GLU A 166 10.21 7.89 -5.30
CA GLU A 166 11.35 7.45 -4.49
C GLU A 166 11.55 8.30 -3.23
N LEU A 167 11.37 9.62 -3.32
CA LEU A 167 11.39 10.50 -2.15
C LEU A 167 10.32 10.13 -1.13
N PHE A 168 9.09 9.88 -1.58
CA PHE A 168 8.00 9.46 -0.68
C PHE A 168 8.28 8.12 -0.02
N LYS A 169 8.85 7.19 -0.77
CA LYS A 169 9.26 5.88 -0.24
C LYS A 169 10.24 6.03 0.92
N GLN A 170 11.29 6.82 0.73
CA GLN A 170 12.29 7.05 1.77
C GLN A 170 11.66 7.65 3.03
N GLU A 171 10.77 8.65 2.89
CA GLU A 171 10.08 9.25 4.02
C GLU A 171 9.16 8.27 4.75
N ILE A 172 8.40 7.45 4.02
CA ILE A 172 7.52 6.44 4.60
C ILE A 172 8.33 5.43 5.43
N VAL A 173 9.48 5.00 4.92
CA VAL A 173 10.39 4.10 5.65
C VAL A 173 10.96 4.80 6.89
N GLU A 174 11.47 6.03 6.76
CA GLU A 174 12.01 6.82 7.86
C GLU A 174 10.97 7.04 8.97
N LEU A 175 9.74 7.38 8.62
CA LEU A 175 8.64 7.54 9.59
C LEU A 175 8.34 6.22 10.32
N SER A 176 8.34 5.11 9.61
CA SER A 176 8.15 3.79 10.19
C SER A 176 9.29 3.44 11.15
N GLU A 177 10.56 3.64 10.76
CA GLU A 177 11.74 3.40 11.60
C GLU A 177 11.74 4.27 12.86
N ASN A 178 11.20 5.48 12.77
CA ASN A 178 10.99 6.40 13.90
C ASN A 178 9.77 6.03 14.78
N GLY A 179 9.10 4.90 14.49
CA GLY A 179 8.05 4.33 15.32
C GLY A 179 6.63 4.68 14.92
N SER A 180 6.40 5.41 13.83
CA SER A 180 5.04 5.62 13.30
C SER A 180 4.45 4.30 12.82
N MET A 181 3.18 4.07 13.12
CA MET A 181 2.37 3.03 12.50
C MET A 181 1.88 3.55 11.15
N ILE A 182 1.99 2.75 10.10
CA ILE A 182 1.57 3.20 8.76
C ILE A 182 0.58 2.20 8.19
N ILE A 183 -0.59 2.69 7.76
CA ILE A 183 -1.51 1.93 6.91
C ILE A 183 -1.34 2.45 5.49
N PHE A 184 -0.98 1.55 4.60
CA PHE A 184 -0.71 1.85 3.21
C PHE A 184 -1.73 1.16 2.31
N SER A 185 -2.47 1.90 1.49
CA SER A 185 -3.31 1.30 0.46
C SER A 185 -2.78 1.63 -0.94
N SER A 186 -2.86 0.66 -1.82
CA SER A 186 -2.61 0.85 -3.24
C SER A 186 -3.31 -0.22 -4.07
N HIS A 187 -3.71 0.17 -5.29
CA HIS A 187 -4.12 -0.79 -6.32
C HIS A 187 -2.91 -1.37 -7.08
N ARG A 188 -1.71 -0.80 -6.90
CA ARG A 188 -0.45 -1.29 -7.47
C ARG A 188 0.24 -2.22 -6.49
N MET A 189 0.12 -3.52 -6.72
CA MET A 189 0.61 -4.56 -5.82
C MET A 189 2.13 -4.51 -5.60
N GLU A 190 2.90 -4.03 -6.61
CA GLU A 190 4.35 -3.87 -6.50
C GLU A 190 4.74 -2.91 -5.38
N HIS A 191 3.97 -1.84 -5.17
CA HIS A 191 4.23 -0.89 -4.08
C HIS A 191 4.01 -1.55 -2.72
N VAL A 192 2.98 -2.40 -2.62
CA VAL A 192 2.68 -3.10 -1.38
C VAL A 192 3.75 -4.13 -1.05
N GLU A 193 4.19 -4.90 -2.04
CA GLU A 193 5.29 -5.87 -1.88
C GLU A 193 6.59 -5.22 -1.41
N LEU A 194 6.81 -3.98 -1.82
CA LEU A 194 8.03 -3.25 -1.47
C LEU A 194 8.06 -2.80 -0.01
N PHE A 195 6.91 -2.40 0.55
CA PHE A 195 6.86 -1.76 1.88
C PHE A 195 6.25 -2.61 2.96
N CYS A 196 5.21 -3.39 2.62
CA CYS A 196 4.38 -4.02 3.62
C CYS A 196 4.90 -5.42 3.95
N LYS A 197 5.31 -5.62 5.19
CA LYS A 197 5.62 -6.96 5.71
C LYS A 197 4.36 -7.74 6.05
N LYS A 198 3.29 -7.05 6.44
CA LYS A 198 1.98 -7.61 6.79
C LYS A 198 0.89 -6.90 6.02
N LEU A 199 -0.13 -7.61 5.60
CA LEU A 199 -1.23 -7.03 4.84
C LEU A 199 -2.57 -7.75 5.09
N ALA A 200 -3.65 -7.06 4.75
CA ALA A 200 -4.96 -7.66 4.55
C ALA A 200 -5.51 -7.27 3.17
N ILE A 201 -6.09 -8.24 2.50
CA ILE A 201 -6.84 -8.02 1.25
C ILE A 201 -8.32 -8.12 1.59
N ILE A 202 -9.05 -7.05 1.31
CA ILE A 202 -10.49 -6.98 1.55
C ILE A 202 -11.27 -6.97 0.24
N MET A 203 -12.43 -7.62 0.26
CA MET A 203 -13.35 -7.67 -0.85
C MET A 203 -14.80 -7.72 -0.37
N LYS A 204 -15.67 -6.87 -0.94
CA LYS A 204 -17.08 -6.77 -0.53
C LYS A 204 -17.22 -6.64 1.00
N GLY A 205 -16.33 -5.85 1.63
CA GLY A 205 -16.30 -5.62 3.07
C GLY A 205 -15.62 -6.69 3.92
N LYS A 206 -15.24 -7.85 3.36
CA LYS A 206 -14.67 -8.99 4.10
C LYS A 206 -13.19 -9.16 3.83
N THR A 207 -12.46 -9.63 4.84
CA THR A 207 -11.06 -10.07 4.67
C THR A 207 -11.02 -11.40 3.92
N VAL A 208 -10.31 -11.43 2.80
CA VAL A 208 -10.09 -12.65 1.99
C VAL A 208 -8.70 -13.23 2.18
N ILE A 209 -7.71 -12.40 2.51
CA ILE A 209 -6.34 -12.80 2.85
C ILE A 209 -5.86 -11.86 3.95
N GLU A 210 -5.16 -12.41 4.95
CA GLU A 210 -4.46 -11.64 5.99
C GLU A 210 -3.21 -12.40 6.43
N GLY A 211 -2.16 -11.64 6.78
CA GLY A 211 -0.95 -12.19 7.36
C GLY A 211 0.32 -11.52 6.86
N TYR A 212 1.45 -12.14 7.20
CA TYR A 212 2.74 -11.71 6.68
C TYR A 212 2.85 -12.05 5.20
N LEU A 213 3.36 -11.11 4.42
CA LEU A 213 3.52 -11.27 2.96
C LEU A 213 4.32 -12.53 2.61
N LYS A 214 5.39 -12.82 3.38
CA LYS A 214 6.19 -14.03 3.22
C LYS A 214 5.32 -15.28 3.36
N ASP A 215 4.55 -15.40 4.43
CA ASP A 215 3.71 -16.57 4.70
C ASP A 215 2.59 -16.72 3.67
N ILE A 216 2.05 -15.57 3.20
CA ILE A 216 1.06 -15.56 2.13
C ILE A 216 1.66 -16.13 0.85
N LYS A 217 2.85 -15.69 0.44
CA LYS A 217 3.54 -16.19 -0.76
C LYS A 217 3.90 -17.68 -0.64
N GLU A 218 4.42 -18.10 0.52
CA GLU A 218 4.77 -19.51 0.77
C GLU A 218 3.56 -20.46 0.70
N LYS A 219 2.37 -20.02 1.14
CA LYS A 219 1.13 -20.81 1.01
C LYS A 219 0.72 -21.05 -0.45
N TYR A 220 1.14 -20.15 -1.35
CA TYR A 220 0.93 -20.31 -2.79
C TYR A 220 2.14 -21.03 -3.38
N ARG A 221 2.16 -22.38 -3.28
CA ARG A 221 3.27 -23.25 -3.72
C ARG A 221 3.69 -23.10 -5.20
N LYS A 222 2.88 -22.45 -6.01
CA LYS A 222 3.20 -22.14 -7.41
C LYS A 222 4.39 -21.19 -7.47
N LYS A 223 5.33 -21.45 -8.37
CA LYS A 223 6.47 -20.58 -8.65
C LYS A 223 6.52 -20.23 -10.12
N ASN A 224 7.18 -19.13 -10.41
CA ASN A 224 7.46 -18.67 -11.76
C ASN A 224 8.96 -18.89 -12.02
N ILE A 225 9.31 -19.47 -13.17
CA ILE A 225 10.70 -19.59 -13.62
C ILE A 225 10.85 -18.68 -14.85
N PHE A 226 11.72 -17.72 -14.77
CA PHE A 226 12.07 -16.84 -15.90
C PHE A 226 13.30 -17.39 -16.58
N ILE A 227 13.16 -17.73 -17.88
CA ILE A 227 14.18 -18.45 -18.65
C ILE A 227 14.50 -17.64 -19.90
N LYS A 228 15.80 -17.36 -20.08
CA LYS A 228 16.33 -16.86 -21.35
C LYS A 228 17.37 -17.86 -21.83
N ALA A 229 17.02 -18.63 -22.85
CA ALA A 229 17.82 -19.71 -23.42
C ALA A 229 17.39 -20.00 -24.84
N ASN A 230 18.22 -20.71 -25.60
CA ASN A 230 17.86 -21.20 -26.94
C ASN A 230 16.97 -22.44 -26.83
N ILE A 231 15.70 -22.24 -26.44
CA ILE A 231 14.71 -23.31 -26.19
C ILE A 231 13.38 -22.92 -26.84
N LYS A 232 12.57 -23.92 -27.21
CA LYS A 232 11.23 -23.70 -27.74
C LYS A 232 10.17 -23.87 -26.66
N ARG A 233 9.05 -23.18 -26.81
CA ARG A 233 7.90 -23.29 -25.91
C ARG A 233 7.43 -24.72 -25.70
N GLU A 234 7.42 -25.53 -26.77
CA GLU A 234 6.98 -26.93 -26.74
C GLU A 234 7.85 -27.84 -25.87
N ASP A 235 9.14 -27.49 -25.72
CA ASP A 235 10.05 -28.23 -24.84
C ASP A 235 9.71 -28.01 -23.36
N LEU A 236 9.23 -26.81 -23.01
CA LEU A 236 8.85 -26.43 -21.65
C LEU A 236 7.45 -26.95 -21.28
N THR A 237 6.49 -26.88 -22.19
CA THR A 237 5.10 -27.31 -21.94
C THR A 237 4.95 -28.81 -21.74
N LYS A 238 5.91 -29.63 -22.23
CA LYS A 238 5.92 -31.07 -22.06
C LYS A 238 6.44 -31.55 -20.70
N ILE A 239 7.01 -30.67 -19.90
CA ILE A 239 7.60 -31.02 -18.60
C ILE A 239 6.47 -31.28 -17.58
N PRO A 240 6.40 -32.46 -16.95
CA PRO A 240 5.39 -32.73 -15.92
C PRO A 240 5.51 -31.75 -14.73
N GLY A 241 4.41 -31.11 -14.40
CA GLY A 241 4.34 -30.10 -13.34
C GLY A 241 4.46 -28.65 -13.83
N VAL A 242 4.72 -28.43 -15.13
CA VAL A 242 4.55 -27.13 -15.76
C VAL A 242 3.06 -26.93 -16.08
N VAL A 243 2.48 -25.84 -15.55
CA VAL A 243 1.04 -25.52 -15.71
C VAL A 243 0.78 -24.36 -16.67
N GLY A 244 1.83 -23.64 -17.05
CA GLY A 244 1.73 -22.56 -18.03
C GLY A 244 3.09 -22.11 -18.52
N VAL A 245 3.16 -21.69 -19.79
CA VAL A 245 4.34 -21.07 -20.40
C VAL A 245 3.89 -19.84 -21.16
N ILE A 246 4.41 -18.69 -20.77
CA ILE A 246 4.17 -17.40 -21.40
C ILE A 246 5.48 -17.00 -22.09
N GLU A 247 5.40 -16.75 -23.39
CA GLU A 247 6.52 -16.27 -24.18
C GLU A 247 6.48 -14.74 -24.16
N LYS A 248 7.55 -14.12 -23.66
CA LYS A 248 7.81 -12.69 -23.74
C LYS A 248 8.85 -12.43 -24.83
N SER A 249 9.10 -11.19 -25.18
CA SER A 249 9.95 -10.81 -26.32
C SER A 249 11.28 -11.55 -26.42
N ASP A 250 11.91 -11.87 -25.29
CA ASP A 250 13.25 -12.50 -25.25
C ASP A 250 13.42 -13.52 -24.10
N GLU A 251 12.34 -13.86 -23.39
CA GLU A 251 12.35 -14.82 -22.30
C GLU A 251 11.04 -15.59 -22.18
N PHE A 252 11.09 -16.74 -21.52
CA PHE A 252 9.90 -17.51 -21.14
C PHE A 252 9.62 -17.33 -19.65
N GLU A 253 8.35 -17.13 -19.31
CA GLU A 253 7.83 -17.25 -17.96
C GLU A 253 7.13 -18.61 -17.83
N VAL A 254 7.69 -19.51 -17.04
CA VAL A 254 7.19 -20.86 -16.84
C VAL A 254 6.55 -20.96 -15.47
N LYS A 255 5.26 -21.28 -15.41
CA LYS A 255 4.50 -21.46 -14.17
C LYS A 255 4.53 -22.93 -13.78
N ILE A 256 4.95 -23.21 -12.55
CA ILE A 256 5.11 -24.57 -12.02
C ILE A 256 4.26 -24.76 -10.77
N ILE A 257 3.91 -26.04 -10.48
CA ILE A 257 3.05 -26.38 -9.34
C ILE A 257 3.79 -26.38 -7.99
N ASP A 258 5.07 -26.76 -7.99
CA ASP A 258 5.91 -26.88 -6.80
C ASP A 258 7.41 -26.77 -7.13
N ASN A 259 8.25 -26.80 -6.07
CA ASN A 259 9.70 -26.69 -6.19
C ASN A 259 10.37 -27.90 -6.88
N GLU A 260 9.80 -29.09 -6.80
CA GLU A 260 10.40 -30.30 -7.39
C GLU A 260 10.45 -30.22 -8.92
N VAL A 261 9.63 -29.34 -9.51
CA VAL A 261 9.61 -29.13 -10.96
C VAL A 261 10.76 -28.24 -11.42
N VAL A 262 11.36 -27.42 -10.53
CA VAL A 262 12.46 -26.52 -10.87
C VAL A 262 13.63 -27.28 -11.49
N ASP A 263 14.08 -28.36 -10.84
CA ASP A 263 15.22 -29.15 -11.31
C ASP A 263 14.91 -29.80 -12.66
N LYS A 264 13.70 -30.29 -12.86
CA LYS A 264 13.26 -30.87 -14.16
C LYS A 264 13.30 -29.84 -15.28
N VAL A 265 12.84 -28.60 -15.00
CA VAL A 265 12.91 -27.52 -15.97
C VAL A 265 14.35 -27.13 -16.25
N PHE A 266 15.18 -27.01 -15.20
CA PHE A 266 16.58 -26.66 -15.32
C PHE A 266 17.36 -27.68 -16.17
N ASP A 267 17.15 -28.98 -15.95
CA ASP A 267 17.79 -30.05 -16.70
C ASP A 267 17.44 -30.00 -18.19
N VAL A 268 16.16 -29.76 -18.52
CA VAL A 268 15.75 -29.62 -19.91
C VAL A 268 16.39 -28.39 -20.56
N VAL A 269 16.36 -27.26 -19.88
CA VAL A 269 16.92 -26.00 -20.39
C VAL A 269 18.44 -26.12 -20.60
N LYS A 270 19.16 -26.72 -19.63
CA LYS A 270 20.60 -26.93 -19.68
C LYS A 270 21.02 -27.83 -20.88
N LYS A 271 20.24 -28.89 -21.16
CA LYS A 271 20.52 -29.80 -22.28
C LYS A 271 20.33 -29.15 -23.65
N LYS A 272 19.48 -28.12 -23.76
CA LYS A 272 19.22 -27.41 -25.03
C LYS A 272 20.22 -26.29 -25.33
N GLY A 273 20.97 -25.82 -24.33
CA GLY A 273 22.14 -24.94 -24.45
C GLY A 273 21.86 -23.44 -24.32
N ASN A 274 22.93 -22.66 -24.16
CA ASN A 274 22.99 -21.20 -24.05
C ASN A 274 21.95 -20.60 -23.10
N VAL A 275 22.02 -20.96 -21.80
CA VAL A 275 21.22 -20.38 -20.75
C VAL A 275 21.85 -19.07 -20.31
N THR A 276 21.20 -17.94 -20.56
CA THR A 276 21.64 -16.61 -20.15
C THR A 276 20.88 -16.09 -18.91
N LYS A 277 19.68 -16.67 -18.63
CA LYS A 277 18.88 -16.34 -17.45
C LYS A 277 18.11 -17.59 -17.02
N PHE A 278 18.17 -17.89 -15.73
CA PHE A 278 17.29 -18.87 -15.08
C PHE A 278 17.05 -18.39 -13.65
N VAL A 279 15.89 -17.84 -13.41
CA VAL A 279 15.50 -17.24 -12.12
C VAL A 279 14.20 -17.88 -11.66
N VAL A 280 14.20 -18.35 -10.41
CA VAL A 280 13.01 -18.90 -9.76
C VAL A 280 12.46 -17.87 -8.82
N GLU A 281 11.22 -17.44 -9.04
CA GLU A 281 10.56 -16.44 -8.22
C GLU A 281 9.27 -17.00 -7.61
N GLU A 282 8.96 -16.49 -6.42
CA GLU A 282 7.66 -16.69 -5.80
C GLU A 282 6.58 -15.97 -6.60
N PRO A 283 5.30 -16.37 -6.50
CA PRO A 283 4.23 -15.65 -7.18
C PRO A 283 4.16 -14.22 -6.66
N SER A 284 3.90 -13.30 -7.57
CA SER A 284 3.65 -11.90 -7.20
C SER A 284 2.35 -11.79 -6.39
N LEU A 285 2.25 -10.76 -5.56
CA LEU A 285 1.02 -10.47 -4.83
C LEU A 285 -0.17 -10.24 -5.78
N ASN A 286 0.10 -9.70 -6.98
CA ASN A 286 -0.92 -9.55 -8.02
C ASN A 286 -1.46 -10.90 -8.52
N GLU A 287 -0.60 -11.89 -8.75
CA GLU A 287 -1.04 -13.23 -9.14
C GLU A 287 -1.86 -13.91 -8.04
N ILE A 288 -1.44 -13.75 -6.78
CA ILE A 288 -2.18 -14.24 -5.62
C ILE A 288 -3.55 -13.57 -5.54
N PHE A 289 -3.59 -12.25 -5.68
CA PHE A 289 -4.82 -11.45 -5.68
C PHE A 289 -5.78 -11.93 -6.78
N VAL A 290 -5.33 -11.96 -8.04
CA VAL A 290 -6.14 -12.41 -9.18
C VAL A 290 -6.63 -13.85 -8.99
N SER A 291 -5.81 -14.75 -8.44
CA SER A 291 -6.21 -16.14 -8.22
C SER A 291 -7.31 -16.31 -7.17
N LYS A 292 -7.38 -15.39 -6.18
CA LYS A 292 -8.39 -15.40 -5.11
C LYS A 292 -9.62 -14.60 -5.47
N VAL A 293 -9.40 -13.38 -5.97
CA VAL A 293 -10.45 -12.41 -6.26
C VAL A 293 -11.11 -12.72 -7.61
N GLY A 294 -10.35 -13.16 -8.63
CA GLY A 294 -10.88 -13.50 -9.94
C GLY A 294 -11.96 -14.58 -9.91
N LYS A 295 -11.80 -15.59 -9.05
CA LYS A 295 -12.82 -16.64 -8.87
C LYS A 295 -14.14 -16.17 -8.27
N GLU A 296 -14.16 -14.98 -7.65
CA GLU A 296 -15.35 -14.38 -7.04
C GLU A 296 -15.95 -13.26 -7.89
N TYR A 297 -15.23 -12.77 -8.92
CA TYR A 297 -15.78 -11.89 -9.96
C TYR A 297 -16.62 -12.64 -11.00
N ASP A 298 -16.31 -13.94 -11.21
CA ASP A 298 -17.02 -14.80 -12.16
C ASP A 298 -18.33 -15.39 -11.59
N LYS A 299 -18.70 -15.00 -10.36
CA LYS A 299 -19.97 -15.34 -9.69
C LYS A 299 -20.83 -14.08 -9.50
#